data_3f42afbf17fa9378f1afd596522e64f7
#
_entry.id   3f42afbf17fa9378f1afd596522e64f7
#
_cell.length_a   1.000
_cell.length_b   1.000
_cell.length_c   1.000
_cell.angle_alpha   90.00
_cell.angle_beta   90.00
_cell.angle_gamma   90.00
#
_symmetry.space_group_name_H-M   'P 1'
#
loop_
_entity.id
_entity.type
_entity.pdbx_description
1 polymer ?
#
loop_
_entity_poly.entity_id
_entity_poly.type
_entity_poly.pdbx_seq_one_letter_code
_entity_poly.pdbx_strand_id
1 'polypeptide(L)'
;HLPLKALEDLRRIHDFSRTPLVLVGTEILLQNLMGRNKELRQLYSRIGSKWIMKGLSKEECKEYFSSPKPSSKGDFSYVNCGELIYEWCGGNFRSSAKLYRKALKLSEYYKVPLDKEVIAKASEMVVLA
;
A
#
# COMPACT_ATOMS: atom_id res chain seq x y z
N HIS A 1 -14.18 6.05 10.46
CA HIS A 1 -14.76 7.23 9.78
C HIS A 1 -14.98 8.35 10.78
N LEU A 2 -14.32 9.48 10.59
CA LEU A 2 -14.62 10.68 11.36
C LEU A 2 -15.96 11.26 10.85
N PRO A 3 -16.92 11.55 11.74
CA PRO A 3 -18.15 12.22 11.35
C PRO A 3 -17.87 13.65 10.89
N LEU A 4 -18.76 14.21 10.07
CA LEU A 4 -18.63 15.57 9.54
C LEU A 4 -18.41 16.62 10.62
N LYS A 5 -19.11 16.48 11.75
CA LYS A 5 -18.96 17.37 12.91
C LYS A 5 -17.52 17.35 13.46
N ALA A 6 -16.90 16.19 13.56
CA ALA A 6 -15.52 16.08 14.05
C ALA A 6 -14.51 16.74 13.09
N LEU A 7 -14.74 16.65 11.78
CA LEU A 7 -13.90 17.34 10.79
C LEU A 7 -14.03 18.86 10.92
N GLU A 8 -15.22 19.37 11.21
CA GLU A 8 -15.46 20.78 11.44
C GLU A 8 -14.81 21.26 12.75
N ASP A 9 -14.86 20.45 13.81
CA ASP A 9 -14.18 20.75 15.06
C ASP A 9 -12.65 20.79 14.90
N LEU A 10 -12.07 19.88 14.11
CA LEU A 10 -10.66 19.91 13.75
C LEU A 10 -10.29 21.17 12.97
N ARG A 11 -11.15 21.59 12.04
CA ARG A 11 -10.95 22.86 11.33
C ARG A 11 -10.90 24.03 12.29
N ARG A 12 -11.84 24.11 13.24
CA ARG A 12 -11.88 25.18 14.26
C ARG A 12 -10.62 25.18 15.11
N ILE A 13 -10.16 24.01 15.56
CA ILE A 13 -8.90 23.88 16.32
C ILE A 13 -7.73 24.43 15.49
N HIS A 14 -7.64 24.06 14.22
CA HIS A 14 -6.62 24.58 13.33
C HIS A 14 -6.68 26.11 13.18
N ASP A 15 -7.88 26.66 12.98
CA ASP A 15 -8.09 28.10 12.80
C ASP A 15 -7.66 28.90 14.06
N PHE A 16 -7.94 28.36 15.25
CA PHE A 16 -7.60 28.99 16.52
C PHE A 16 -6.12 28.83 16.91
N SER A 17 -5.61 27.60 16.84
CA SER A 17 -4.28 27.26 17.36
C SER A 17 -3.16 27.44 16.33
N ARG A 18 -3.52 27.59 15.05
CA ARG A 18 -2.57 27.58 13.92
C ARG A 18 -1.72 26.30 13.83
N THR A 19 -2.15 25.23 14.51
CA THR A 19 -1.45 23.96 14.50
C THR A 19 -1.60 23.30 13.13
N PRO A 20 -0.51 22.84 12.49
CA PRO A 20 -0.61 22.10 11.25
C PRO A 20 -1.51 20.86 11.38
N LEU A 21 -2.35 20.62 10.39
CA LEU A 21 -3.27 19.49 10.36
C LEU A 21 -3.01 18.64 9.10
N VAL A 22 -2.83 17.35 9.32
CA VAL A 22 -2.70 16.37 8.24
C VAL A 22 -3.89 15.42 8.30
N LEU A 23 -4.67 15.38 7.23
CA LEU A 23 -5.79 14.43 7.08
C LEU A 23 -5.35 13.28 6.19
N VAL A 24 -5.51 12.06 6.70
CA VAL A 24 -5.22 10.83 5.95
C VAL A 24 -6.49 10.01 5.84
N GLY A 25 -6.82 9.55 4.64
CA GLY A 25 -8.03 8.79 4.42
C GLY A 25 -8.07 8.14 3.04
N THR A 26 -9.20 7.49 2.77
CA THR A 26 -9.49 6.90 1.46
C THR A 26 -9.97 7.98 0.48
N GLU A 27 -10.19 7.60 -0.77
CA GLU A 27 -10.79 8.48 -1.79
C GLU A 27 -12.15 9.07 -1.36
N ILE A 28 -12.88 8.35 -0.51
CA ILE A 28 -14.17 8.82 0.04
C ILE A 28 -13.97 10.10 0.85
N LEU A 29 -12.88 10.22 1.62
CA LEU A 29 -12.58 11.45 2.34
C LEU A 29 -12.43 12.63 1.37
N LEU A 30 -11.68 12.45 0.29
CA LEU A 30 -11.50 13.47 -0.72
C LEU A 30 -12.82 13.83 -1.42
N GLN A 31 -13.61 12.82 -1.79
CA GLN A 31 -14.94 13.01 -2.39
C GLN A 31 -15.87 13.79 -1.46
N ASN A 32 -15.87 13.48 -0.17
CA ASN A 32 -16.66 14.20 0.84
C ASN A 32 -16.20 15.65 0.99
N LEU A 33 -14.88 15.89 0.98
CA LEU A 33 -14.31 17.24 1.06
C LEU A 33 -14.64 18.09 -0.19
N MET A 34 -14.66 17.46 -1.36
CA MET A 34 -14.96 18.12 -2.64
C MET A 34 -16.47 18.18 -2.93
N GLY A 35 -17.28 17.43 -2.19
CA GLY A 35 -18.70 17.24 -2.45
C GLY A 35 -19.56 18.48 -2.23
N ARG A 36 -20.88 18.31 -2.49
CA ARG A 36 -21.88 19.39 -2.47
C ARG A 36 -22.17 19.95 -1.06
N ASN A 37 -21.66 19.33 0.00
CA ASN A 37 -21.87 19.80 1.37
C ASN A 37 -21.12 21.10 1.63
N LYS A 38 -21.88 22.19 1.75
CA LYS A 38 -21.35 23.54 2.00
C LYS A 38 -20.45 23.60 3.25
N GLU A 39 -20.71 22.76 4.24
CA GLU A 39 -19.94 22.68 5.50
C GLU A 39 -18.48 22.27 5.26
N LEU A 40 -18.23 21.29 4.42
CA LEU A 40 -16.86 20.83 4.15
C LEU A 40 -16.11 21.71 3.15
N ARG A 41 -16.78 22.60 2.42
CA ARG A 41 -16.11 23.57 1.56
C ARG A 41 -15.14 24.46 2.31
N GLN A 42 -15.49 24.84 3.54
CA GLN A 42 -14.63 25.67 4.39
C GLN A 42 -13.36 24.92 4.81
N LEU A 43 -13.46 23.63 5.11
CA LEU A 43 -12.30 22.80 5.40
C LEU A 43 -11.45 22.61 4.14
N TYR A 44 -12.09 22.29 3.02
CA TYR A 44 -11.40 22.10 1.74
C TYR A 44 -10.62 23.33 1.30
N SER A 45 -11.16 24.53 1.49
CA SER A 45 -10.48 25.79 1.14
C SER A 45 -9.20 26.07 1.94
N ARG A 46 -9.00 25.35 3.05
CA ARG A 46 -7.80 25.48 3.90
C ARG A 46 -6.73 24.44 3.60
N ILE A 47 -7.02 23.50 2.68
CA ILE A 47 -6.05 22.48 2.28
C ILE A 47 -5.00 23.14 1.39
N GLY A 48 -3.79 23.27 1.91
CA GLY A 48 -2.67 23.86 1.18
C GLY A 48 -2.02 22.89 0.20
N SER A 49 -2.03 21.58 0.50
CA SER A 49 -1.49 20.55 -0.39
C SER A 49 -2.29 19.26 -0.31
N LYS A 50 -2.30 18.51 -1.40
CA LYS A 50 -2.97 17.23 -1.53
C LYS A 50 -2.02 16.23 -2.14
N TRP A 51 -1.89 15.09 -1.50
CA TRP A 51 -1.14 13.96 -2.04
C TRP A 51 -2.05 12.75 -2.21
N ILE A 52 -2.03 12.15 -3.40
CA ILE A 52 -2.73 10.91 -3.69
C ILE A 52 -1.70 9.82 -3.76
N MET A 53 -1.73 8.90 -2.77
CA MET A 53 -0.84 7.75 -2.77
C MET A 53 -1.30 6.76 -3.85
N LYS A 54 -0.43 6.53 -4.80
CA LYS A 54 -0.58 5.45 -5.78
C LYS A 54 -0.06 4.15 -5.17
N GLY A 55 -0.36 3.02 -5.79
CA GLY A 55 0.30 1.76 -5.45
C GLY A 55 1.82 1.84 -5.67
N LEU A 56 2.53 0.81 -5.21
CA LEU A 56 3.98 0.70 -5.44
C LEU A 56 4.28 0.63 -6.94
N SER A 57 5.34 1.30 -7.37
CA SER A 57 5.91 1.11 -8.70
C SER A 57 6.59 -0.27 -8.80
N LYS A 58 6.94 -0.67 -10.00
CA LYS A 58 7.67 -1.92 -10.23
C LYS A 58 9.05 -1.89 -9.55
N GLU A 59 9.72 -0.75 -9.58
CA GLU A 59 11.01 -0.51 -8.95
C GLU A 59 10.92 -0.59 -7.43
N GLU A 60 9.92 0.06 -6.84
CA GLU A 60 9.67 -0.02 -5.40
C GLU A 60 9.32 -1.44 -4.95
N CYS A 61 8.56 -2.20 -5.76
CA CYS A 61 8.31 -3.61 -5.48
C CYS A 61 9.59 -4.45 -5.50
N LYS A 62 10.49 -4.19 -6.46
CA LYS A 62 11.80 -4.86 -6.55
C LYS A 62 12.65 -4.62 -5.30
N GLU A 63 12.67 -3.39 -4.83
CA GLU A 63 13.44 -3.01 -3.66
C GLU A 63 12.83 -3.58 -2.37
N TYR A 64 11.52 -3.47 -2.23
CA TYR A 64 10.83 -3.84 -0.99
C TYR A 64 10.66 -5.36 -0.80
N PHE A 65 10.41 -6.10 -1.87
CA PHE A 65 10.21 -7.54 -1.85
C PHE A 65 11.42 -8.28 -2.44
N SER A 66 12.61 -7.95 -1.98
CA SER A 66 13.83 -8.65 -2.36
C SER A 66 13.84 -10.07 -1.77
N SER A 67 14.35 -11.03 -2.55
CA SER A 67 14.54 -12.39 -2.04
C SER A 67 15.51 -12.40 -0.86
N PRO A 68 15.23 -13.13 0.22
CA PRO A 68 16.24 -13.38 1.24
C PRO A 68 17.46 -14.02 0.56
N LYS A 69 18.68 -13.62 1.02
CA LYS A 69 19.94 -14.06 0.42
C LYS A 69 19.94 -15.57 0.16
N PRO A 70 20.35 -16.04 -1.03
CA PRO A 70 20.45 -17.45 -1.29
C PRO A 70 21.39 -18.07 -0.26
N SER A 71 20.95 -19.13 0.38
CA SER A 71 21.84 -19.98 1.13
C SER A 71 22.92 -20.49 0.17
N SER A 72 24.16 -20.27 0.53
CA SER A 72 25.37 -20.54 -0.22
C SER A 72 25.45 -21.98 -0.74
N LYS A 73 24.88 -22.29 -1.88
CA LYS A 73 25.22 -23.40 -2.76
C LYS A 73 24.32 -23.39 -4.00
N GLY A 74 24.86 -22.90 -5.11
CA GLY A 74 24.27 -23.10 -6.45
C GLY A 74 23.94 -21.80 -7.18
N ASP A 75 24.20 -21.83 -8.46
CA ASP A 75 23.88 -20.81 -9.48
C ASP A 75 22.38 -20.50 -9.49
N PHE A 76 21.95 -19.62 -8.63
CA PHE A 76 20.59 -19.10 -8.67
C PHE A 76 20.64 -17.75 -9.35
N SER A 77 20.17 -17.72 -10.60
CA SER A 77 19.76 -16.48 -11.22
C SER A 77 18.82 -15.77 -10.23
N TYR A 78 19.18 -14.57 -9.81
CA TYR A 78 18.36 -13.70 -8.97
C TYR A 78 17.02 -13.47 -9.67
N VAL A 79 16.06 -14.32 -9.41
CA VAL A 79 14.69 -14.05 -9.81
C VAL A 79 14.25 -12.84 -8.99
N ASN A 80 14.02 -11.74 -9.65
CA ASN A 80 13.57 -10.53 -8.97
C ASN A 80 12.14 -10.76 -8.46
N CYS A 81 12.05 -11.25 -7.24
CA CYS A 81 10.81 -11.63 -6.59
C CYS A 81 9.78 -10.48 -6.58
N GLY A 82 10.25 -9.26 -6.39
CA GLY A 82 9.40 -8.07 -6.39
C GLY A 82 8.78 -7.79 -7.76
N GLU A 83 9.47 -8.10 -8.85
CA GLU A 83 8.92 -7.97 -10.20
C GLU A 83 7.77 -8.94 -10.44
N LEU A 84 7.95 -10.21 -10.07
CA LEU A 84 6.90 -11.22 -10.17
C LEU A 84 5.69 -10.88 -9.28
N ILE A 85 5.93 -10.38 -8.06
CA ILE A 85 4.87 -9.94 -7.17
C ILE A 85 4.11 -8.76 -7.78
N TYR A 86 4.81 -7.82 -8.42
CA TYR A 86 4.17 -6.71 -9.11
C TYR A 86 3.26 -7.17 -10.25
N GLU A 87 3.68 -8.17 -11.03
CA GLU A 87 2.85 -8.75 -12.10
C GLU A 87 1.52 -9.32 -11.59
N TRP A 88 1.51 -9.89 -10.38
CA TRP A 88 0.30 -10.44 -9.76
C TRP A 88 -0.58 -9.41 -9.04
N CYS A 89 0.02 -8.39 -8.45
CA CYS A 89 -0.65 -7.49 -7.52
C CYS A 89 -0.81 -6.05 -8.03
N GLY A 90 -0.20 -5.71 -9.18
CA GLY A 90 -0.32 -4.38 -9.78
C GLY A 90 0.10 -3.23 -8.86
N GLY A 91 1.03 -3.48 -7.93
CA GLY A 91 1.50 -2.47 -6.98
C GLY A 91 0.62 -2.29 -5.73
N ASN A 92 -0.43 -3.09 -5.54
CA ASN A 92 -1.18 -3.06 -4.30
C ASN A 92 -0.34 -3.61 -3.15
N PHE A 93 0.10 -2.73 -2.24
CA PHE A 93 1.00 -3.09 -1.14
C PHE A 93 0.48 -4.22 -0.26
N ARG A 94 -0.81 -4.20 0.10
CA ARG A 94 -1.42 -5.22 0.97
C ARG A 94 -1.42 -6.60 0.30
N SER A 95 -1.82 -6.66 -0.97
CA SER A 95 -1.83 -7.89 -1.75
C SER A 95 -0.41 -8.39 -1.99
N SER A 96 0.51 -7.51 -2.32
CA SER A 96 1.93 -7.83 -2.50
C SER A 96 2.55 -8.41 -1.22
N ALA A 97 2.29 -7.79 -0.06
CA ALA A 97 2.80 -8.28 1.22
C ALA A 97 2.20 -9.64 1.62
N LYS A 98 0.90 -9.87 1.34
CA LYS A 98 0.27 -11.18 1.58
C LYS A 98 0.89 -12.26 0.69
N LEU A 99 1.02 -11.99 -0.60
CA LEU A 99 1.60 -12.92 -1.57
C LEU A 99 3.05 -13.26 -1.22
N TYR A 100 3.86 -12.25 -0.95
CA TYR A 100 5.26 -12.42 -0.57
C TYR A 100 5.43 -13.28 0.68
N ARG A 101 4.68 -12.98 1.76
CA ARG A 101 4.74 -13.77 3.00
C ARG A 101 4.31 -15.21 2.78
N LYS A 102 3.31 -15.46 1.95
CA LYS A 102 2.86 -16.81 1.64
C LYS A 102 3.88 -17.56 0.82
N ALA A 103 4.46 -16.93 -0.18
CA ALA A 103 5.51 -17.50 -1.02
C ALA A 103 6.77 -17.84 -0.20
N LEU A 104 7.20 -16.96 0.72
CA LEU A 104 8.30 -17.26 1.66
C LEU A 104 8.02 -18.50 2.49
N LYS A 105 6.83 -18.61 3.08
CA LYS A 105 6.45 -19.78 3.88
C LYS A 105 6.45 -21.08 3.07
N LEU A 106 6.01 -21.03 1.81
CA LEU A 106 6.05 -22.20 0.93
C LEU A 106 7.48 -22.57 0.57
N SER A 107 8.32 -21.57 0.23
CA SER A 107 9.75 -21.76 -0.06
C SER A 107 10.47 -22.43 1.14
N GLU A 108 10.25 -21.95 2.35
CA GLU A 108 10.81 -22.52 3.58
C GLU A 108 10.31 -23.94 3.86
N TYR A 109 9.01 -24.16 3.72
CA TYR A 109 8.39 -25.46 4.00
C TYR A 109 8.86 -26.55 3.05
N TYR A 110 8.90 -26.25 1.76
CA TYR A 110 9.33 -27.21 0.73
C TYR A 110 10.84 -27.22 0.50
N LYS A 111 11.58 -26.31 1.14
CA LYS A 111 13.03 -26.13 0.96
C LYS A 111 13.42 -25.92 -0.52
N VAL A 112 12.61 -25.14 -1.22
CA VAL A 112 12.83 -24.77 -2.64
C VAL A 112 13.12 -23.27 -2.73
N PRO A 113 13.83 -22.81 -3.78
CA PRO A 113 14.05 -21.38 -3.98
C PRO A 113 12.73 -20.64 -4.22
N LEU A 114 12.72 -19.36 -3.89
CA LEU A 114 11.59 -18.47 -4.12
C LEU A 114 11.57 -18.06 -5.61
N ASP A 115 10.96 -18.87 -6.43
CA ASP A 115 10.86 -18.73 -7.88
C ASP A 115 9.43 -18.40 -8.35
N LYS A 116 9.26 -18.34 -9.66
CA LYS A 116 7.97 -18.07 -10.30
C LYS A 116 6.91 -19.11 -9.96
N GLU A 117 7.30 -20.38 -9.84
CA GLU A 117 6.35 -21.47 -9.56
C GLU A 117 5.82 -21.38 -8.12
N VAL A 118 6.71 -21.10 -7.16
CA VAL A 118 6.33 -20.92 -5.76
C VAL A 118 5.42 -19.69 -5.61
N ILE A 119 5.70 -18.60 -6.33
CA ILE A 119 4.86 -17.39 -6.29
C ILE A 119 3.49 -17.67 -6.92
N ALA A 120 3.43 -18.37 -8.06
CA ALA A 120 2.18 -18.77 -8.70
C ALA A 120 1.34 -19.65 -7.76
N LYS A 121 1.95 -20.65 -7.12
CA LYS A 121 1.26 -21.51 -6.16
C LYS A 121 0.81 -20.74 -4.91
N ALA A 122 1.59 -19.77 -4.47
CA ALA A 122 1.19 -18.88 -3.38
C ALA A 122 -0.01 -18.01 -3.75
N SER A 123 -0.09 -17.54 -5.00
CA SER A 123 -1.18 -16.69 -5.48
C SER A 123 -2.53 -17.40 -5.48
N GLU A 124 -2.55 -18.71 -5.74
CA GLU A 124 -3.77 -19.55 -5.66
C GLU A 124 -4.31 -19.69 -4.23
N MET A 125 -3.44 -19.50 -3.23
CA MET A 125 -3.77 -19.66 -1.82
C MET A 125 -4.10 -18.35 -1.09
N VAL A 126 -4.01 -17.22 -1.78
CA VAL A 126 -4.17 -15.89 -1.21
C VAL A 126 -5.26 -15.13 -1.94
N VAL A 127 -6.16 -14.51 -1.18
CA VAL A 127 -7.12 -13.57 -1.77
C VAL A 127 -6.37 -12.28 -2.13
N LEU A 128 -6.16 -12.07 -3.41
CA LEU A 128 -5.60 -10.85 -3.98
C LEU A 128 -6.79 -9.95 -4.34
N ALA A 129 -6.86 -8.81 -3.70
CA ALA A 129 -7.89 -7.80 -3.94
C ALA A 129 -7.24 -6.51 -4.44
#